data_1de3a5a02439d7ced3c7d15205d426ad
#
_entry.id   1de3a5a02439d7ced3c7d15205d426ad
#
_cell.length_a   1.000
_cell.length_b   1.000
_cell.length_c   1.000
_cell.angle_alpha   90.00
_cell.angle_beta   90.00
_cell.angle_gamma   90.00
#
_symmetry.space_group_name_H-M   'P 1'
#
loop_
_entity.id
_entity.type
_entity.pdbx_description
1 polymer ?
#
loop_
_entity_poly.entity_id
_entity_poly.type
_entity_poly.pdbx_seq_one_letter_code
_entity_poly.pdbx_strand_id
1 'polypeptide(L)'
;MRFFANVIAVVLALGLAGAARAERVELAKPVQVSTVKADKKPLDGRLVAYDDEGFDLVRGKDKTLRVKWSELAAPGVYNVRSAIVGPKASGGDWVEVGRVMLKVEGGEPFAERAFARALRLDPKLREKIEEAKQSVATEGPKGEAPPSEEASAPVADTTVAAGPQMVGKVQSGAWPPLTEEQRADRVKELKKFAEDASKKLDKPLALQETKYFLFYSDLPAAEARNWSGLLDRMYARLAELFAVQREARPPGTGKGDYVNVWSGKSLVFVFQSADDYRRFQVSVHKTDPGESAGMCHCYGDGQVHIAFYRQQDQLTFAHVLVHESVHGFVHRFRTPVNVPSWANEGLAEVIAAELVPQNGRSKQRELLARAGLQARGDVGGMFDAKHIDSWQYPVAETLCAYMIRQDKGKYVDFITGIKDGLTWEQSLEQRYKAPRERLVRAYRESLGLKK
;
A
#
# COMPACT_ATOMS: atom_id res chain seq x y z
N MET A 1 -5.84 -41.17 -15.91
CA MET A 1 -4.39 -41.32 -15.73
C MET A 1 -3.66 -40.82 -16.95
N ARG A 2 -3.13 -39.63 -16.94
CA ARG A 2 -2.03 -39.16 -17.83
C ARG A 2 -1.42 -37.92 -17.15
N PHE A 3 -0.25 -38.16 -16.54
CA PHE A 3 0.63 -37.12 -16.02
C PHE A 3 1.27 -36.36 -17.18
N PHE A 4 1.21 -35.05 -17.18
CA PHE A 4 2.10 -34.21 -17.99
C PHE A 4 3.12 -33.57 -17.05
N ALA A 5 4.31 -34.11 -17.07
CA ALA A 5 5.50 -33.54 -16.50
C ALA A 5 6.03 -32.46 -17.48
N ASN A 6 6.19 -31.23 -17.03
CA ASN A 6 6.95 -30.23 -17.76
C ASN A 6 8.43 -30.53 -17.57
N VAL A 7 9.07 -31.03 -18.62
CA VAL A 7 10.51 -31.26 -18.69
C VAL A 7 11.17 -29.94 -19.09
N ILE A 8 11.97 -29.40 -18.18
CA ILE A 8 12.98 -28.38 -18.51
C ILE A 8 14.14 -29.14 -19.13
N ALA A 9 14.38 -28.96 -20.43
CA ALA A 9 15.55 -29.49 -21.12
C ALA A 9 16.75 -28.57 -20.83
N VAL A 10 17.66 -29.02 -19.96
CA VAL A 10 19.00 -28.45 -19.83
C VAL A 10 19.88 -29.16 -20.85
N VAL A 11 20.32 -28.45 -21.88
CA VAL A 11 21.37 -28.91 -22.79
C VAL A 11 22.69 -28.38 -22.31
N LEU A 12 23.56 -29.23 -21.77
CA LEU A 12 24.98 -28.95 -21.56
C LEU A 12 25.72 -29.06 -22.89
N ALA A 13 26.28 -27.98 -23.39
CA ALA A 13 27.32 -27.99 -24.40
C ALA A 13 28.57 -27.35 -23.81
N LEU A 14 29.66 -28.13 -23.75
CA LEU A 14 31.00 -27.71 -23.35
C LEU A 14 31.73 -27.00 -24.52
N GLY A 15 32.35 -25.84 -24.19
CA GLY A 15 33.63 -25.42 -24.76
C GLY A 15 33.57 -24.38 -25.85
N LEU A 16 33.96 -23.15 -25.47
CA LEU A 16 35.02 -22.33 -26.04
C LEU A 16 34.88 -20.90 -25.51
N ALA A 17 35.99 -20.31 -25.04
CA ALA A 17 36.05 -18.99 -24.48
C ALA A 17 35.70 -17.90 -25.51
N GLY A 18 34.48 -17.38 -25.37
CA GLY A 18 33.97 -16.16 -25.97
C GLY A 18 32.91 -15.66 -25.00
N ALA A 19 32.81 -14.36 -24.73
CA ALA A 19 31.86 -13.77 -23.81
C ALA A 19 30.49 -14.44 -23.94
N ALA A 20 30.11 -15.26 -22.95
CA ALA A 20 28.87 -16.01 -22.96
C ALA A 20 27.72 -14.98 -22.94
N ARG A 21 27.08 -14.80 -24.08
CA ARG A 21 25.82 -14.09 -24.20
C ARG A 21 24.80 -14.89 -23.41
N ALA A 22 24.25 -14.31 -22.38
CA ALA A 22 23.25 -14.98 -21.54
C ALA A 22 22.12 -15.54 -22.42
N GLU A 23 21.76 -16.79 -22.18
CA GLU A 23 20.78 -17.54 -22.96
C GLU A 23 19.40 -16.86 -22.85
N ARG A 24 18.86 -16.47 -23.98
CA ARG A 24 17.53 -15.86 -24.07
C ARG A 24 16.45 -16.92 -23.76
N VAL A 25 15.65 -16.67 -22.74
CA VAL A 25 14.54 -17.52 -22.33
C VAL A 25 13.25 -17.04 -22.98
N GLU A 26 12.64 -17.86 -23.80
CA GLU A 26 11.31 -17.61 -24.36
C GLU A 26 10.22 -18.19 -23.43
N LEU A 27 9.19 -17.40 -23.13
CA LEU A 27 8.10 -17.84 -22.29
C LEU A 27 7.10 -18.68 -23.11
N ALA A 28 6.79 -19.88 -22.64
CA ALA A 28 5.78 -20.76 -23.25
C ALA A 28 4.39 -20.10 -23.33
N LYS A 29 4.11 -19.16 -22.43
CA LYS A 29 2.92 -18.30 -22.45
C LYS A 29 3.34 -16.88 -22.11
N PRO A 30 2.94 -15.88 -22.94
CA PRO A 30 3.19 -14.49 -22.64
C PRO A 30 2.60 -14.07 -21.28
N VAL A 31 3.34 -13.29 -20.51
CA VAL A 31 2.93 -12.80 -19.19
C VAL A 31 2.60 -11.32 -19.28
N GLN A 32 1.44 -10.92 -18.78
CA GLN A 32 1.07 -9.52 -18.70
C GLN A 32 1.99 -8.79 -17.71
N VAL A 33 2.61 -7.71 -18.17
CA VAL A 33 3.48 -6.85 -17.36
C VAL A 33 2.95 -5.43 -17.42
N SER A 34 2.77 -4.83 -16.24
CA SER A 34 2.45 -3.42 -16.10
C SER A 34 3.34 -2.83 -15.00
N THR A 35 4.21 -1.90 -15.35
CA THR A 35 5.17 -1.26 -14.46
C THR A 35 5.51 0.15 -14.93
N VAL A 36 6.36 0.85 -14.20
CA VAL A 36 6.84 2.20 -14.55
C VAL A 36 8.36 2.16 -14.71
N LYS A 37 8.86 2.75 -15.80
CA LYS A 37 10.30 2.94 -16.02
C LYS A 37 10.89 3.93 -14.99
N ALA A 38 12.22 3.94 -14.85
CA ALA A 38 12.92 4.88 -13.98
C ALA A 38 12.61 6.36 -14.32
N ASP A 39 12.37 6.69 -15.61
CA ASP A 39 11.93 8.00 -16.08
C ASP A 39 10.41 8.27 -15.89
N LYS A 40 9.73 7.46 -15.09
CA LYS A 40 8.29 7.51 -14.79
C LYS A 40 7.36 7.28 -15.98
N LYS A 41 7.86 6.79 -17.12
CA LYS A 41 7.00 6.40 -18.23
C LYS A 41 6.34 5.05 -17.98
N PRO A 42 5.03 4.92 -18.21
CA PRO A 42 4.34 3.64 -18.04
C PRO A 42 4.80 2.62 -19.08
N LEU A 43 4.99 1.40 -18.62
CA LEU A 43 5.33 0.23 -19.41
C LEU A 43 4.24 -0.81 -19.20
N ASP A 44 3.48 -1.10 -20.26
CA ASP A 44 2.40 -2.09 -20.25
C ASP A 44 2.47 -2.94 -21.51
N GLY A 45 2.29 -4.25 -21.38
CA GLY A 45 2.31 -5.19 -22.50
C GLY A 45 2.48 -6.63 -22.06
N ARG A 46 2.60 -7.54 -23.05
CA ARG A 46 2.83 -8.97 -22.82
C ARG A 46 4.31 -9.29 -22.98
N LEU A 47 4.95 -9.72 -21.90
CA LEU A 47 6.34 -10.18 -21.89
C LEU A 47 6.38 -11.58 -22.56
N VAL A 48 7.22 -11.73 -23.57
CA VAL A 48 7.33 -12.96 -24.37
C VAL A 48 8.69 -13.65 -24.21
N ALA A 49 9.76 -12.88 -23.92
CA ALA A 49 11.10 -13.43 -23.70
C ALA A 49 11.90 -12.51 -22.78
N TYR A 50 12.94 -13.07 -22.15
CA TYR A 50 13.89 -12.30 -21.32
C TYR A 50 15.27 -12.96 -21.32
N ASP A 51 16.27 -12.19 -20.90
CA ASP A 51 17.64 -12.61 -20.64
C ASP A 51 18.26 -11.74 -19.52
N ASP A 52 19.55 -11.80 -19.32
CA ASP A 52 20.24 -11.02 -18.28
C ASP A 52 20.30 -9.51 -18.56
N GLU A 53 20.17 -9.10 -19.84
CA GLU A 53 20.22 -7.68 -20.20
C GLU A 53 18.83 -7.00 -20.15
N GLY A 54 17.74 -7.77 -20.37
CA GLY A 54 16.39 -7.21 -20.43
C GLY A 54 15.31 -8.21 -20.82
N PHE A 55 14.20 -7.70 -21.35
CA PHE A 55 13.06 -8.50 -21.75
C PHE A 55 12.34 -7.88 -22.96
N ASP A 56 11.60 -8.73 -23.68
CA ASP A 56 10.83 -8.35 -24.85
C ASP A 56 9.36 -8.27 -24.50
N LEU A 57 8.76 -7.13 -24.80
CA LEU A 57 7.38 -6.79 -24.48
C LEU A 57 6.59 -6.55 -25.78
N VAL A 58 5.52 -7.30 -25.99
CA VAL A 58 4.60 -7.09 -27.11
C VAL A 58 3.50 -6.11 -26.72
N ARG A 59 3.36 -5.04 -27.51
CA ARG A 59 2.32 -4.03 -27.34
C ARG A 59 1.38 -4.02 -28.55
N GLY A 60 0.07 -3.98 -28.29
CA GLY A 60 -0.93 -4.00 -29.36
C GLY A 60 -0.88 -5.26 -30.20
N LYS A 61 -1.11 -5.14 -31.52
CA LYS A 61 -1.23 -6.33 -32.38
C LYS A 61 0.10 -6.98 -32.71
N ASP A 62 1.25 -6.23 -32.84
CA ASP A 62 2.53 -6.86 -33.24
C ASP A 62 3.79 -6.04 -32.94
N LYS A 63 3.73 -5.01 -32.10
CA LYS A 63 4.90 -4.22 -31.81
C LYS A 63 5.70 -4.79 -30.64
N THR A 64 6.83 -5.44 -30.91
CA THR A 64 7.77 -5.87 -29.90
C THR A 64 8.68 -4.73 -29.49
N LEU A 65 8.81 -4.51 -28.19
CA LEU A 65 9.69 -3.52 -27.56
C LEU A 65 10.71 -4.26 -26.71
N ARG A 66 12.00 -4.08 -26.97
CA ARG A 66 13.06 -4.51 -26.06
C ARG A 66 13.21 -3.50 -24.95
N VAL A 67 13.20 -3.95 -23.70
CA VAL A 67 13.37 -3.15 -22.49
C VAL A 67 14.56 -3.69 -21.71
N LYS A 68 15.52 -2.82 -21.37
CA LYS A 68 16.67 -3.21 -20.53
C LYS A 68 16.25 -3.19 -19.06
N TRP A 69 16.83 -4.09 -18.25
CA TRP A 69 16.61 -4.07 -16.80
C TRP A 69 17.02 -2.74 -16.16
N SER A 70 18.11 -2.11 -16.69
CA SER A 70 18.57 -0.80 -16.25
C SER A 70 17.62 0.38 -16.53
N GLU A 71 16.60 0.17 -17.37
CA GLU A 71 15.54 1.17 -17.59
C GLU A 71 14.48 1.17 -16.50
N LEU A 72 14.51 0.20 -15.58
CA LEU A 72 13.56 0.06 -14.49
C LEU A 72 14.22 0.43 -13.15
N ALA A 73 13.49 1.09 -12.28
CA ALA A 73 13.84 1.16 -10.86
C ALA A 73 13.61 -0.20 -10.17
N ALA A 74 14.19 -0.40 -8.97
CA ALA A 74 14.09 -1.67 -8.24
C ALA A 74 12.66 -2.22 -8.10
N PRO A 75 11.62 -1.42 -7.78
CA PRO A 75 10.23 -1.91 -7.75
C PRO A 75 9.79 -2.50 -9.10
N GLY A 76 10.18 -1.84 -10.19
CA GLY A 76 9.84 -2.29 -11.55
C GLY A 76 10.50 -3.61 -11.92
N VAL A 77 11.79 -3.79 -11.59
CA VAL A 77 12.52 -5.05 -11.79
C VAL A 77 11.85 -6.18 -11.01
N TYR A 78 11.57 -5.94 -9.72
CA TYR A 78 10.91 -6.90 -8.85
C TYR A 78 9.54 -7.35 -9.41
N ASN A 79 8.71 -6.40 -9.85
CA ASN A 79 7.40 -6.70 -10.41
C ASN A 79 7.48 -7.55 -11.68
N VAL A 80 8.40 -7.22 -12.59
CA VAL A 80 8.58 -8.00 -13.82
C VAL A 80 9.10 -9.40 -13.50
N ARG A 81 10.09 -9.54 -12.61
CA ARG A 81 10.63 -10.84 -12.18
C ARG A 81 9.57 -11.68 -11.47
N SER A 82 8.75 -11.06 -10.60
CA SER A 82 7.62 -11.73 -9.93
C SER A 82 6.57 -12.22 -10.94
N ALA A 83 6.28 -11.44 -11.98
CA ALA A 83 5.36 -11.84 -13.04
C ALA A 83 5.91 -13.03 -13.86
N ILE A 84 7.22 -13.06 -14.15
CA ILE A 84 7.88 -14.16 -14.86
C ILE A 84 7.74 -15.48 -14.10
N VAL A 85 8.04 -15.50 -12.79
CA VAL A 85 7.93 -16.73 -11.98
C VAL A 85 6.48 -17.12 -11.72
N GLY A 86 5.58 -16.14 -11.67
CA GLY A 86 4.12 -16.33 -11.63
C GLY A 86 3.57 -16.87 -10.30
N PRO A 87 2.24 -17.09 -10.22
CA PRO A 87 1.55 -17.43 -8.97
C PRO A 87 1.83 -18.84 -8.45
N LYS A 88 2.36 -19.74 -9.30
CA LYS A 88 2.72 -21.11 -8.94
C LYS A 88 4.21 -21.30 -8.71
N ALA A 89 4.96 -20.21 -8.55
CA ALA A 89 6.39 -20.24 -8.27
C ALA A 89 6.71 -21.07 -7.04
N SER A 90 7.77 -21.87 -7.12
CA SER A 90 8.33 -22.60 -5.99
C SER A 90 9.11 -21.67 -5.05
N GLY A 91 9.43 -22.14 -3.85
CA GLY A 91 10.33 -21.40 -2.96
C GLY A 91 11.70 -21.12 -3.60
N GLY A 92 12.22 -22.07 -4.42
CA GLY A 92 13.47 -21.89 -5.16
C GLY A 92 13.42 -20.74 -6.18
N ASP A 93 12.30 -20.58 -6.90
CA ASP A 93 12.12 -19.47 -7.85
C ASP A 93 12.18 -18.12 -7.12
N TRP A 94 11.60 -18.03 -5.91
CA TRP A 94 11.67 -16.83 -5.10
C TRP A 94 13.06 -16.53 -4.53
N VAL A 95 13.88 -17.58 -4.27
CA VAL A 95 15.30 -17.36 -3.94
C VAL A 95 16.03 -16.71 -5.11
N GLU A 96 15.78 -17.15 -6.34
CA GLU A 96 16.40 -16.55 -7.54
C GLU A 96 15.93 -15.11 -7.76
N VAL A 97 14.66 -14.80 -7.56
CA VAL A 97 14.17 -13.39 -7.58
C VAL A 97 14.93 -12.56 -6.54
N GLY A 98 15.08 -13.05 -5.31
CA GLY A 98 15.83 -12.35 -4.26
C GLY A 98 17.28 -12.12 -4.64
N ARG A 99 17.96 -13.12 -5.20
CA ARG A 99 19.34 -13.03 -5.66
C ARG A 99 19.53 -11.95 -6.76
N VAL A 100 18.61 -11.90 -7.71
CA VAL A 100 18.61 -10.85 -8.74
C VAL A 100 18.43 -9.47 -8.11
N MET A 101 17.52 -9.34 -7.16
CA MET A 101 17.25 -8.06 -6.51
C MET A 101 18.40 -7.53 -5.68
N LEU A 102 19.24 -8.39 -5.08
CA LEU A 102 20.47 -7.97 -4.39
C LEU A 102 21.49 -7.28 -5.32
N LYS A 103 21.42 -7.53 -6.64
CA LYS A 103 22.29 -6.91 -7.65
C LYS A 103 21.71 -5.60 -8.22
N VAL A 104 20.52 -5.21 -7.84
CA VAL A 104 19.82 -4.01 -8.32
C VAL A 104 20.00 -2.88 -7.30
N GLU A 105 20.37 -1.69 -7.75
CA GLU A 105 20.47 -0.52 -6.89
C GLU A 105 19.13 -0.24 -6.18
N GLY A 106 19.11 -0.18 -4.83
CA GLY A 106 17.90 -0.08 -4.03
C GLY A 106 17.03 -1.34 -4.03
N GLY A 107 17.57 -2.48 -4.43
CA GLY A 107 16.84 -3.74 -4.54
C GLY A 107 16.78 -4.57 -3.25
N GLU A 108 17.60 -4.26 -2.22
CA GLU A 108 17.66 -5.01 -0.96
C GLU A 108 16.31 -5.23 -0.27
N PRO A 109 15.41 -4.23 -0.14
CA PRO A 109 14.10 -4.46 0.48
C PRO A 109 13.24 -5.46 -0.31
N PHE A 110 13.42 -5.51 -1.62
CA PHE A 110 12.71 -6.43 -2.52
C PHE A 110 13.32 -7.83 -2.49
N ALA A 111 14.63 -7.94 -2.32
CA ALA A 111 15.32 -9.20 -2.08
C ALA A 111 14.82 -9.87 -0.80
N GLU A 112 14.75 -9.13 0.31
CA GLU A 112 14.22 -9.64 1.58
C GLU A 112 12.76 -10.09 1.46
N ARG A 113 11.93 -9.39 0.70
CA ARG A 113 10.55 -9.81 0.41
C ARG A 113 10.49 -11.14 -0.35
N ALA A 114 11.34 -11.31 -1.37
CA ALA A 114 11.43 -12.55 -2.14
C ALA A 114 11.89 -13.71 -1.25
N PHE A 115 12.92 -13.51 -0.42
CA PHE A 115 13.41 -14.51 0.52
C PHE A 115 12.39 -14.89 1.59
N ALA A 116 11.68 -13.91 2.14
CA ALA A 116 10.59 -14.18 3.06
C ALA A 116 9.48 -15.03 2.42
N ARG A 117 9.17 -14.78 1.14
CA ARG A 117 8.21 -15.57 0.39
C ARG A 117 8.72 -17.00 0.11
N ALA A 118 10.00 -17.13 -0.24
CA ALA A 118 10.66 -18.43 -0.40
C ALA A 118 10.56 -19.28 0.87
N LEU A 119 10.86 -18.72 2.04
CA LEU A 119 10.79 -19.41 3.34
C LEU A 119 9.35 -19.79 3.74
N ARG A 120 8.35 -18.99 3.37
CA ARG A 120 6.93 -19.37 3.58
C ARG A 120 6.53 -20.60 2.76
N LEU A 121 7.06 -20.72 1.54
CA LEU A 121 6.78 -21.85 0.66
C LEU A 121 7.58 -23.08 1.03
N ASP A 122 8.84 -22.91 1.44
CA ASP A 122 9.72 -23.99 1.90
C ASP A 122 10.72 -23.47 2.95
N PRO A 123 10.48 -23.73 4.25
CA PRO A 123 11.39 -23.33 5.33
C PRO A 123 12.81 -23.88 5.25
N LYS A 124 13.04 -24.96 4.46
CA LYS A 124 14.35 -25.58 4.28
C LYS A 124 15.30 -24.75 3.41
N LEU A 125 14.79 -23.72 2.73
CA LEU A 125 15.59 -22.86 1.85
C LEU A 125 16.45 -21.82 2.60
N ARG A 126 16.46 -21.81 3.92
CA ARG A 126 17.23 -20.83 4.73
C ARG A 126 18.72 -20.83 4.35
N GLU A 127 19.34 -22.00 4.29
CA GLU A 127 20.76 -22.15 3.94
C GLU A 127 21.05 -21.62 2.53
N LYS A 128 20.19 -21.95 1.58
CA LYS A 128 20.30 -21.47 0.18
C LYS A 128 20.12 -19.95 0.04
N ILE A 129 19.32 -19.35 0.92
CA ILE A 129 19.17 -17.90 0.97
C ILE A 129 20.43 -17.23 1.51
N GLU A 130 21.03 -17.77 2.56
CA GLU A 130 22.29 -17.25 3.10
C GLU A 130 23.43 -17.38 2.08
N GLU A 131 23.50 -18.50 1.36
CA GLU A 131 24.43 -18.67 0.23
C GLU A 131 24.20 -17.60 -0.87
N ALA A 132 22.94 -17.31 -1.21
CA ALA A 132 22.60 -16.29 -2.19
C ALA A 132 23.03 -14.89 -1.73
N LYS A 133 22.89 -14.56 -0.45
CA LYS A 133 23.34 -13.29 0.13
C LYS A 133 24.87 -13.19 0.11
N GLN A 134 25.57 -14.25 0.50
CA GLN A 134 27.04 -14.30 0.52
C GLN A 134 27.64 -14.23 -0.89
N SER A 135 27.05 -14.88 -1.87
CA SER A 135 27.56 -14.88 -3.25
C SER A 135 27.56 -13.48 -3.88
N VAL A 136 26.57 -12.64 -3.54
CA VAL A 136 26.51 -11.25 -4.02
C VAL A 136 27.46 -10.33 -3.24
N ALA A 137 27.69 -10.58 -1.95
CA ALA A 137 28.63 -9.81 -1.12
C ALA A 137 30.09 -9.99 -1.57
N THR A 138 30.42 -11.11 -2.22
CA THR A 138 31.79 -11.37 -2.75
C THR A 138 32.04 -10.78 -4.14
N GLU A 139 31.00 -10.38 -4.88
CA GLU A 139 31.09 -9.81 -6.24
C GLU A 139 31.07 -8.26 -6.29
N GLY A 140 30.90 -7.55 -5.16
CA GLY A 140 30.73 -6.09 -5.10
C GLY A 140 31.85 -5.34 -4.37
N PRO A 141 32.02 -4.01 -4.58
CA PRO A 141 33.02 -3.19 -3.89
C PRO A 141 32.71 -3.07 -2.39
N LYS A 142 33.74 -3.23 -1.57
CA LYS A 142 33.70 -3.18 -0.10
C LYS A 142 33.19 -1.83 0.41
N GLY A 143 31.96 -1.84 0.98
CA GLY A 143 31.48 -0.83 1.91
C GLY A 143 31.12 -1.54 3.22
N GLU A 144 31.61 -1.03 4.34
CA GLU A 144 31.45 -1.61 5.67
C GLU A 144 29.98 -1.78 6.04
N ALA A 145 29.60 -3.01 6.41
CA ALA A 145 28.28 -3.36 6.92
C ALA A 145 28.24 -3.26 8.45
N PRO A 146 27.18 -2.72 9.06
CA PRO A 146 26.95 -2.86 10.49
C PRO A 146 26.46 -4.28 10.83
N PRO A 147 26.69 -4.77 12.05
CA PRO A 147 26.51 -6.17 12.42
C PRO A 147 25.02 -6.57 12.45
N SER A 148 24.75 -7.76 11.90
CA SER A 148 23.48 -8.44 11.92
C SER A 148 23.23 -9.10 13.28
N GLU A 149 22.15 -8.76 13.95
CA GLU A 149 21.61 -9.60 15.03
C GLU A 149 20.27 -10.22 14.61
N GLU A 150 20.23 -11.55 14.76
CA GLU A 150 19.09 -12.39 14.49
C GLU A 150 17.97 -12.16 15.51
N ALA A 151 16.75 -11.95 15.00
CA ALA A 151 15.54 -12.35 15.72
C ALA A 151 14.40 -12.55 14.72
N SER A 152 14.14 -13.82 14.40
CA SER A 152 12.96 -14.21 13.64
C SER A 152 11.71 -14.11 14.50
N ALA A 153 10.89 -13.08 14.27
CA ALA A 153 9.50 -13.03 14.72
C ALA A 153 8.57 -13.52 13.60
N PRO A 154 7.46 -14.22 13.91
CA PRO A 154 6.53 -14.70 12.89
C PRO A 154 5.91 -13.51 12.17
N VAL A 155 6.10 -13.44 10.87
CA VAL A 155 5.53 -12.41 10.00
C VAL A 155 4.03 -12.68 9.89
N ALA A 156 3.22 -11.84 10.51
CA ALA A 156 1.79 -11.79 10.23
C ALA A 156 1.59 -11.41 8.76
N ASP A 157 0.66 -12.10 8.11
CA ASP A 157 0.21 -11.84 6.73
C ASP A 157 -0.49 -10.47 6.69
N THR A 158 0.32 -9.43 6.60
CA THR A 158 -0.19 -8.07 6.32
C THR A 158 0.10 -7.78 4.87
N THR A 159 -0.94 -7.85 4.04
CA THR A 159 -0.97 -7.12 2.77
C THR A 159 -0.72 -5.66 3.13
N VAL A 160 0.50 -5.20 2.86
CA VAL A 160 0.94 -3.85 3.25
C VAL A 160 0.12 -2.86 2.44
N ALA A 161 -0.71 -2.08 3.11
CA ALA A 161 -1.30 -0.90 2.53
C ALA A 161 -0.16 0.08 2.21
N ALA A 162 -0.15 0.62 1.01
CA ALA A 162 0.79 1.68 0.68
C ALA A 162 0.25 2.98 1.27
N GLY A 163 1.02 3.66 2.10
CA GLY A 163 0.63 4.97 2.62
C GLY A 163 0.21 5.96 1.51
N PRO A 164 -0.52 7.03 1.84
CA PRO A 164 -1.13 7.92 0.86
C PRO A 164 -0.10 8.56 -0.09
N GLN A 165 -0.37 8.52 -1.39
CA GLN A 165 0.46 9.10 -2.42
C GLN A 165 0.01 10.54 -2.69
N MET A 166 0.90 11.51 -2.51
CA MET A 166 0.62 12.92 -2.81
C MET A 166 0.86 13.22 -4.29
N VAL A 167 -0.12 13.85 -4.95
CA VAL A 167 -0.08 14.19 -6.37
C VAL A 167 -0.20 15.71 -6.56
N GLY A 168 0.80 16.33 -7.19
CA GLY A 168 0.82 17.76 -7.51
C GLY A 168 1.24 18.66 -6.35
N LYS A 169 1.14 19.99 -6.58
CA LYS A 169 1.42 21.00 -5.57
C LYS A 169 0.26 21.08 -4.58
N VAL A 170 0.58 21.04 -3.30
CA VAL A 170 -0.40 21.19 -2.21
C VAL A 170 -0.64 22.68 -1.98
N GLN A 171 -1.92 23.11 -1.91
CA GLN A 171 -2.26 24.47 -1.50
C GLN A 171 -1.91 24.70 -0.02
N SER A 172 -1.74 25.95 0.36
CA SER A 172 -1.55 26.35 1.77
C SER A 172 -2.88 26.75 2.42
N GLY A 173 -3.02 26.50 3.72
CA GLY A 173 -4.18 26.90 4.52
C GLY A 173 -5.37 25.91 4.46
N ALA A 174 -6.52 26.38 4.96
CA ALA A 174 -7.72 25.57 5.00
C ALA A 174 -8.27 25.27 3.59
N TRP A 175 -8.90 24.10 3.44
CA TRP A 175 -9.62 23.82 2.20
C TRP A 175 -10.74 24.85 2.00
N PRO A 176 -10.84 25.49 0.81
CA PRO A 176 -11.90 26.44 0.55
C PRO A 176 -13.27 25.75 0.58
N PRO A 177 -14.28 26.40 1.16
CA PRO A 177 -15.64 25.90 1.05
C PRO A 177 -16.09 25.93 -0.42
N LEU A 178 -16.72 24.86 -0.88
CA LEU A 178 -17.28 24.78 -2.23
C LEU A 178 -18.78 25.12 -2.19
N THR A 179 -19.25 25.87 -3.18
CA THR A 179 -20.69 26.03 -3.42
C THR A 179 -21.31 24.73 -3.92
N GLU A 180 -22.63 24.61 -3.89
CA GLU A 180 -23.37 23.45 -4.44
C GLU A 180 -23.05 23.23 -5.92
N GLU A 181 -22.98 24.31 -6.71
CA GLU A 181 -22.63 24.27 -8.13
C GLU A 181 -21.20 23.74 -8.33
N GLN A 182 -20.22 24.27 -7.59
CA GLN A 182 -18.84 23.80 -7.64
C GLN A 182 -18.72 22.32 -7.24
N ARG A 183 -19.50 21.87 -6.24
CA ARG A 183 -19.55 20.44 -5.86
C ARG A 183 -20.11 19.58 -6.98
N ALA A 184 -21.18 20.04 -7.63
CA ALA A 184 -21.79 19.34 -8.75
C ALA A 184 -20.83 19.24 -9.95
N ASP A 185 -20.10 20.29 -10.25
CA ASP A 185 -19.09 20.30 -11.33
C ASP A 185 -17.91 19.37 -11.00
N ARG A 186 -17.43 19.37 -9.76
CA ARG A 186 -16.42 18.38 -9.31
C ARG A 186 -16.90 16.96 -9.48
N VAL A 187 -18.15 16.66 -9.16
CA VAL A 187 -18.71 15.32 -9.37
C VAL A 187 -18.76 14.96 -10.85
N LYS A 188 -19.10 15.89 -11.75
CA LYS A 188 -19.05 15.66 -13.22
C LYS A 188 -17.62 15.38 -13.69
N GLU A 189 -16.63 16.16 -13.24
CA GLU A 189 -15.21 15.94 -13.56
C GLU A 189 -14.74 14.56 -13.12
N LEU A 190 -15.09 14.13 -11.90
CA LEU A 190 -14.73 12.82 -11.36
C LEU A 190 -15.39 11.67 -12.15
N LYS A 191 -16.66 11.83 -12.54
CA LYS A 191 -17.36 10.85 -13.40
C LYS A 191 -16.69 10.74 -14.77
N LYS A 192 -16.36 11.89 -15.39
CA LYS A 192 -15.61 11.91 -16.65
C LYS A 192 -14.25 11.23 -16.52
N PHE A 193 -13.51 11.51 -15.47
CA PHE A 193 -12.22 10.83 -15.20
C PHE A 193 -12.39 9.32 -15.13
N ALA A 194 -13.42 8.82 -14.44
CA ALA A 194 -13.69 7.40 -14.32
C ALA A 194 -14.08 6.76 -15.67
N GLU A 195 -14.86 7.45 -16.50
CA GLU A 195 -15.20 7.01 -17.85
C GLU A 195 -13.95 6.92 -18.74
N ASP A 196 -13.09 7.94 -18.69
CA ASP A 196 -11.84 7.98 -19.47
C ASP A 196 -10.87 6.86 -19.00
N ALA A 197 -10.82 6.59 -17.69
CA ALA A 197 -10.06 5.48 -17.12
C ALA A 197 -10.60 4.11 -17.59
N SER A 198 -11.93 3.92 -17.58
CA SER A 198 -12.60 2.71 -18.06
C SER A 198 -12.27 2.45 -19.55
N LYS A 199 -12.37 3.48 -20.40
CA LYS A 199 -12.01 3.41 -21.83
C LYS A 199 -10.53 3.05 -22.01
N LYS A 200 -9.64 3.65 -21.23
CA LYS A 200 -8.19 3.40 -21.32
C LYS A 200 -7.81 1.97 -20.93
N LEU A 201 -8.54 1.36 -20.01
CA LEU A 201 -8.36 -0.02 -19.61
C LEU A 201 -9.04 -1.03 -20.56
N ASP A 202 -9.88 -0.54 -21.48
CA ASP A 202 -10.80 -1.37 -22.26
C ASP A 202 -11.62 -2.30 -21.35
N LYS A 203 -12.16 -1.71 -20.27
CA LYS A 203 -12.89 -2.46 -19.25
C LYS A 203 -14.07 -1.64 -18.71
N PRO A 204 -15.30 -2.12 -18.86
CA PRO A 204 -16.46 -1.43 -18.30
C PRO A 204 -16.44 -1.51 -16.77
N LEU A 205 -16.62 -0.34 -16.12
CA LEU A 205 -16.74 -0.22 -14.67
C LEU A 205 -18.13 0.34 -14.35
N ALA A 206 -18.90 -0.38 -13.55
CA ALA A 206 -20.22 0.04 -13.11
C ALA A 206 -20.11 1.05 -11.95
N LEU A 207 -20.91 2.12 -12.00
CA LEU A 207 -20.99 3.10 -10.91
C LEU A 207 -22.03 2.67 -9.86
N GLN A 208 -21.57 2.59 -8.61
CA GLN A 208 -22.42 2.63 -7.42
C GLN A 208 -22.19 3.98 -6.72
N GLU A 209 -23.14 4.89 -6.85
CA GLU A 209 -23.05 6.22 -6.24
C GLU A 209 -23.70 6.23 -4.86
N THR A 210 -22.99 6.78 -3.86
CA THR A 210 -23.50 7.07 -2.53
C THR A 210 -23.48 8.57 -2.25
N LYS A 211 -23.82 8.98 -1.04
CA LYS A 211 -23.71 10.39 -0.64
C LYS A 211 -22.29 10.90 -0.71
N TYR A 212 -21.31 10.10 -0.30
CA TYR A 212 -19.91 10.53 -0.11
C TYR A 212 -18.95 9.98 -1.15
N PHE A 213 -19.34 8.93 -1.90
CA PHE A 213 -18.45 8.19 -2.80
C PHE A 213 -19.03 7.99 -4.20
N LEU A 214 -18.14 8.02 -5.19
CA LEU A 214 -18.34 7.45 -6.52
C LEU A 214 -17.56 6.15 -6.58
N PHE A 215 -18.24 5.03 -6.43
CA PHE A 215 -17.65 3.70 -6.38
C PHE A 215 -17.79 3.01 -7.74
N TYR A 216 -16.68 2.92 -8.48
CA TYR A 216 -16.60 2.28 -9.79
C TYR A 216 -15.97 0.90 -9.66
N SER A 217 -16.63 -0.13 -10.21
CA SER A 217 -16.10 -1.48 -10.12
C SER A 217 -16.60 -2.39 -11.24
N ASP A 218 -15.87 -3.49 -11.46
CA ASP A 218 -16.31 -4.63 -12.26
C ASP A 218 -16.88 -5.77 -11.38
N LEU A 219 -17.19 -5.46 -10.12
CA LEU A 219 -17.81 -6.40 -9.17
C LEU A 219 -19.31 -6.59 -9.47
N PRO A 220 -19.90 -7.71 -9.00
CA PRO A 220 -21.36 -7.87 -8.95
C PRO A 220 -22.03 -6.72 -8.20
N ALA A 221 -23.16 -6.21 -8.70
CA ALA A 221 -23.83 -5.04 -8.15
C ALA A 221 -24.18 -5.15 -6.65
N ALA A 222 -24.53 -6.36 -6.16
CA ALA A 222 -24.82 -6.59 -4.74
C ALA A 222 -23.54 -6.42 -3.89
N GLU A 223 -22.40 -6.91 -4.39
CA GLU A 223 -21.10 -6.77 -3.72
C GLU A 223 -20.65 -5.30 -3.70
N ALA A 224 -20.78 -4.59 -4.82
CA ALA A 224 -20.47 -3.16 -4.92
C ALA A 224 -21.29 -2.33 -3.91
N ARG A 225 -22.59 -2.62 -3.74
CA ARG A 225 -23.42 -1.96 -2.73
C ARG A 225 -22.96 -2.23 -1.30
N ASN A 226 -22.52 -3.46 -0.99
CA ASN A 226 -22.02 -3.79 0.34
C ASN A 226 -20.75 -3.02 0.70
N TRP A 227 -19.81 -2.94 -0.25
CA TRP A 227 -18.55 -2.24 -0.04
C TRP A 227 -18.70 -0.73 0.00
N SER A 228 -19.51 -0.15 -0.89
CA SER A 228 -19.80 1.30 -0.83
C SER A 228 -20.55 1.67 0.46
N GLY A 229 -21.43 0.80 0.97
CA GLY A 229 -22.07 0.97 2.27
C GLY A 229 -21.10 0.87 3.45
N LEU A 230 -20.05 0.06 3.37
CA LEU A 230 -18.97 0.03 4.38
C LEU A 230 -18.23 1.36 4.40
N LEU A 231 -17.93 1.94 3.24
CA LEU A 231 -17.29 3.25 3.13
C LEU A 231 -18.15 4.38 3.70
N ASP A 232 -19.46 4.35 3.49
CA ASP A 232 -20.37 5.32 4.11
C ASP A 232 -20.37 5.19 5.66
N ARG A 233 -20.29 3.98 6.20
CA ARG A 233 -20.13 3.77 7.65
C ARG A 233 -18.77 4.29 8.14
N MET A 234 -17.70 4.06 7.39
CA MET A 234 -16.37 4.60 7.71
C MET A 234 -16.41 6.13 7.74
N TYR A 235 -17.00 6.76 6.73
CA TYR A 235 -17.17 8.20 6.70
C TYR A 235 -17.94 8.72 7.92
N ALA A 236 -19.09 8.13 8.21
CA ALA A 236 -19.92 8.50 9.36
C ALA A 236 -19.16 8.37 10.69
N ARG A 237 -18.37 7.30 10.83
CA ARG A 237 -17.55 7.05 12.04
C ARG A 237 -16.46 8.10 12.22
N LEU A 238 -15.75 8.45 11.15
CA LEU A 238 -14.73 9.51 11.19
C LEU A 238 -15.35 10.90 11.41
N ALA A 239 -16.46 11.18 10.73
CA ALA A 239 -17.17 12.44 10.89
C ALA A 239 -17.69 12.61 12.33
N GLU A 240 -18.15 11.53 12.98
CA GLU A 240 -18.50 11.53 14.39
C GLU A 240 -17.27 11.73 15.28
N LEU A 241 -16.18 11.02 15.01
CA LEU A 241 -14.96 11.11 15.78
C LEU A 241 -14.41 12.55 15.77
N PHE A 242 -14.35 13.16 14.59
CA PHE A 242 -13.81 14.51 14.39
C PHE A 242 -14.84 15.63 14.50
N ALA A 243 -16.03 15.34 15.04
CA ALA A 243 -17.10 16.30 15.24
C ALA A 243 -17.46 17.13 13.99
N VAL A 244 -17.43 16.49 12.81
CA VAL A 244 -17.88 17.12 11.58
C VAL A 244 -19.35 17.54 11.73
N GLN A 245 -19.67 18.76 11.28
CA GLN A 245 -21.03 19.29 11.38
C GLN A 245 -22.05 18.40 10.64
N ARG A 246 -23.28 18.41 11.10
CA ARG A 246 -24.40 17.77 10.41
C ARG A 246 -25.19 18.79 9.62
N GLU A 247 -25.76 18.34 8.51
CA GLU A 247 -26.69 19.16 7.73
C GLU A 247 -27.91 19.49 8.57
N ALA A 248 -28.38 20.73 8.44
CA ALA A 248 -29.62 21.16 9.10
C ALA A 248 -30.83 20.35 8.53
N ARG A 249 -31.71 19.91 9.43
CA ARG A 249 -32.97 19.26 9.06
C ARG A 249 -34.12 19.91 9.78
N PRO A 250 -35.35 19.84 9.25
CA PRO A 250 -36.55 20.30 9.95
C PRO A 250 -36.71 19.62 11.32
N PRO A 251 -37.23 20.32 12.33
CA PRO A 251 -37.52 19.76 13.64
C PRO A 251 -38.34 18.48 13.53
N GLY A 252 -38.00 17.44 14.30
CA GLY A 252 -38.74 16.16 14.33
C GLY A 252 -38.34 15.15 13.25
N THR A 253 -37.45 15.50 12.29
CA THR A 253 -37.02 14.60 11.21
C THR A 253 -35.75 13.80 11.52
N GLY A 254 -35.27 13.82 12.76
CA GLY A 254 -34.09 13.12 13.21
C GLY A 254 -32.79 13.91 12.97
N LYS A 255 -31.64 13.27 13.21
CA LYS A 255 -30.33 13.88 12.96
C LYS A 255 -30.06 13.91 11.47
N GLY A 256 -29.60 15.07 10.94
CA GLY A 256 -29.09 15.21 9.57
C GLY A 256 -27.85 14.38 9.32
N ASP A 257 -27.56 14.15 8.05
CA ASP A 257 -26.29 13.51 7.63
C ASP A 257 -25.10 14.43 7.94
N TYR A 258 -23.91 13.86 7.99
CA TYR A 258 -22.71 14.68 8.13
C TYR A 258 -22.46 15.50 6.85
N VAL A 259 -21.96 16.73 7.05
CA VAL A 259 -21.50 17.57 5.94
C VAL A 259 -20.39 16.86 5.19
N ASN A 260 -20.46 16.90 3.88
CA ASN A 260 -19.46 16.26 3.02
C ASN A 260 -18.16 17.06 3.01
N VAL A 261 -17.07 16.47 3.51
CA VAL A 261 -15.73 17.10 3.51
C VAL A 261 -14.96 16.90 2.19
N TRP A 262 -15.41 15.99 1.31
CA TRP A 262 -14.77 15.74 0.03
C TRP A 262 -14.87 16.94 -0.92
N SER A 263 -13.92 17.06 -1.85
CA SER A 263 -14.03 17.94 -2.99
C SER A 263 -14.98 17.32 -4.03
N GLY A 264 -16.28 17.54 -3.84
CA GLY A 264 -17.34 16.80 -4.53
C GLY A 264 -17.64 15.48 -3.85
N LYS A 265 -17.02 14.39 -4.29
CA LYS A 265 -17.06 13.06 -3.69
C LYS A 265 -15.66 12.43 -3.72
N SER A 266 -15.42 11.41 -2.90
CA SER A 266 -14.23 10.57 -3.06
C SER A 266 -14.46 9.57 -4.18
N LEU A 267 -13.48 9.41 -5.07
CA LEU A 267 -13.53 8.48 -6.19
C LEU A 267 -12.85 7.17 -5.82
N VAL A 268 -13.58 6.09 -5.92
CA VAL A 268 -13.12 4.75 -5.52
C VAL A 268 -13.23 3.80 -6.69
N PHE A 269 -12.15 3.08 -6.99
CA PHE A 269 -12.09 2.03 -7.99
C PHE A 269 -11.82 0.69 -7.33
N VAL A 270 -12.62 -0.33 -7.66
CA VAL A 270 -12.40 -1.69 -7.18
C VAL A 270 -12.42 -2.67 -8.36
N PHE A 271 -11.32 -3.39 -8.51
CA PHE A 271 -11.14 -4.37 -9.57
C PHE A 271 -11.23 -5.79 -9.02
N GLN A 272 -11.81 -6.71 -9.79
CA GLN A 272 -11.81 -8.14 -9.42
C GLN A 272 -10.41 -8.75 -9.44
N SER A 273 -9.52 -8.25 -10.32
CA SER A 273 -8.18 -8.81 -10.48
C SER A 273 -7.07 -7.84 -10.07
N ALA A 274 -5.99 -8.38 -9.52
CA ALA A 274 -4.78 -7.62 -9.22
C ALA A 274 -4.13 -7.06 -10.50
N ASP A 275 -4.25 -7.74 -11.64
CA ASP A 275 -3.69 -7.30 -12.91
C ASP A 275 -4.40 -6.05 -13.44
N ASP A 276 -5.74 -5.98 -13.37
CA ASP A 276 -6.50 -4.80 -13.77
C ASP A 276 -6.22 -3.61 -12.84
N TYR A 277 -6.13 -3.86 -11.54
CA TYR A 277 -5.71 -2.85 -10.57
C TYR A 277 -4.30 -2.31 -10.90
N ARG A 278 -3.33 -3.18 -11.17
CA ARG A 278 -1.98 -2.76 -11.55
C ARG A 278 -1.98 -1.97 -12.86
N ARG A 279 -2.70 -2.45 -13.88
CA ARG A 279 -2.87 -1.73 -15.15
C ARG A 279 -3.46 -0.34 -14.94
N PHE A 280 -4.47 -0.23 -14.09
CA PHE A 280 -5.07 1.06 -13.72
C PHE A 280 -4.03 1.99 -13.07
N GLN A 281 -3.34 1.53 -12.03
CA GLN A 281 -2.33 2.34 -11.34
C GLN A 281 -1.24 2.83 -12.30
N VAL A 282 -0.69 1.95 -13.12
CA VAL A 282 0.36 2.29 -14.08
C VAL A 282 -0.15 3.18 -15.20
N SER A 283 -1.29 2.85 -15.82
CA SER A 283 -1.77 3.57 -17.00
C SER A 283 -2.43 4.89 -16.66
N VAL A 284 -3.18 4.97 -15.55
CA VAL A 284 -3.96 6.15 -15.16
C VAL A 284 -3.17 7.04 -14.21
N HIS A 285 -2.69 6.49 -13.08
CA HIS A 285 -1.98 7.26 -12.05
C HIS A 285 -0.46 7.36 -12.26
N LYS A 286 0.12 6.62 -13.22
CA LYS A 286 1.57 6.59 -13.49
C LYS A 286 2.39 6.14 -12.28
N THR A 287 1.80 5.28 -11.46
CA THR A 287 2.36 4.77 -10.22
C THR A 287 2.47 3.26 -10.30
N ASP A 288 3.59 2.69 -9.89
CA ASP A 288 3.71 1.25 -9.70
C ASP A 288 3.20 0.90 -8.28
N PRO A 289 2.13 0.11 -8.15
CA PRO A 289 1.58 -0.22 -6.83
C PRO A 289 2.41 -1.23 -6.05
N GLY A 290 3.45 -1.82 -6.64
CA GLY A 290 4.19 -2.90 -6.00
C GLY A 290 3.29 -4.09 -5.65
N GLU A 291 3.33 -4.54 -4.40
CA GLU A 291 2.45 -5.59 -3.86
C GLU A 291 1.24 -5.02 -3.09
N SER A 292 1.03 -3.72 -3.15
CA SER A 292 -0.10 -3.10 -2.45
C SER A 292 -1.44 -3.58 -3.00
N ALA A 293 -2.35 -3.92 -2.10
CA ALA A 293 -3.72 -4.33 -2.44
C ALA A 293 -4.69 -3.15 -2.61
N GLY A 294 -4.28 -1.97 -2.14
CA GLY A 294 -4.99 -0.72 -2.28
C GLY A 294 -4.05 0.46 -2.23
N MET A 295 -4.44 1.59 -2.77
CA MET A 295 -3.65 2.81 -2.78
C MET A 295 -4.54 4.05 -2.81
N CYS A 296 -4.26 4.99 -1.91
CA CYS A 296 -4.91 6.29 -1.84
C CYS A 296 -4.04 7.36 -2.54
N HIS A 297 -4.59 8.04 -3.53
CA HIS A 297 -3.99 9.19 -4.20
C HIS A 297 -4.65 10.47 -3.71
N CYS A 298 -3.88 11.30 -3.04
CA CYS A 298 -4.29 12.59 -2.50
C CYS A 298 -3.79 13.72 -3.40
N TYR A 299 -4.70 14.48 -4.00
CA TYR A 299 -4.34 15.56 -4.91
C TYR A 299 -4.21 16.90 -4.19
N GLY A 300 -3.31 17.75 -4.69
CA GLY A 300 -3.06 19.06 -4.11
C GLY A 300 -4.25 20.02 -4.14
N ASP A 301 -5.26 19.78 -4.97
CA ASP A 301 -6.55 20.49 -5.02
C ASP A 301 -7.63 19.88 -4.12
N GLY A 302 -7.26 18.85 -3.37
CA GLY A 302 -8.12 18.14 -2.42
C GLY A 302 -8.98 17.04 -3.01
N GLN A 303 -8.80 16.64 -4.27
CA GLN A 303 -9.40 15.43 -4.79
C GLN A 303 -8.74 14.19 -4.13
N VAL A 304 -9.51 13.12 -3.99
CA VAL A 304 -9.04 11.85 -3.45
C VAL A 304 -9.52 10.73 -4.36
N HIS A 305 -8.58 9.98 -4.91
CA HIS A 305 -8.83 8.79 -5.70
C HIS A 305 -8.24 7.58 -4.99
N ILE A 306 -9.02 6.55 -4.78
CA ILE A 306 -8.58 5.34 -4.11
C ILE A 306 -8.84 4.15 -5.04
N ALA A 307 -7.89 3.26 -5.15
CA ALA A 307 -8.07 2.09 -5.98
C ALA A 307 -7.64 0.82 -5.26
N PHE A 308 -8.32 -0.29 -5.55
CA PHE A 308 -8.14 -1.59 -4.91
C PHE A 308 -8.31 -2.72 -5.91
N TYR A 309 -7.79 -3.90 -5.55
CA TYR A 309 -8.31 -5.14 -6.11
C TYR A 309 -8.95 -6.01 -5.01
N ARG A 310 -9.98 -6.74 -5.39
CA ARG A 310 -10.69 -7.65 -4.49
C ARG A 310 -9.82 -8.84 -4.14
N GLN A 311 -9.46 -8.95 -2.88
CA GLN A 311 -8.73 -10.09 -2.34
C GLN A 311 -9.66 -11.27 -2.10
N GLN A 312 -9.12 -12.50 -2.05
CA GLN A 312 -9.91 -13.71 -1.79
C GLN A 312 -10.53 -13.67 -0.39
N ASP A 313 -9.76 -13.26 0.62
CA ASP A 313 -10.27 -13.07 1.96
C ASP A 313 -11.03 -11.74 2.06
N GLN A 314 -12.33 -11.83 2.30
CA GLN A 314 -13.22 -10.67 2.38
C GLN A 314 -12.92 -9.77 3.59
N LEU A 315 -12.46 -10.33 4.71
CA LEU A 315 -12.13 -9.52 5.90
C LEU A 315 -10.85 -8.71 5.66
N THR A 316 -9.85 -9.31 5.04
CA THR A 316 -8.63 -8.60 4.63
C THR A 316 -8.96 -7.51 3.61
N PHE A 317 -9.79 -7.80 2.61
CA PHE A 317 -10.21 -6.78 1.64
C PHE A 317 -10.98 -5.64 2.32
N ALA A 318 -11.95 -5.94 3.17
CA ALA A 318 -12.71 -4.93 3.91
C ALA A 318 -11.79 -4.05 4.78
N HIS A 319 -10.81 -4.66 5.42
CA HIS A 319 -9.83 -3.94 6.24
C HIS A 319 -9.01 -2.95 5.41
N VAL A 320 -8.42 -3.41 4.30
CA VAL A 320 -7.64 -2.56 3.39
C VAL A 320 -8.51 -1.45 2.79
N LEU A 321 -9.75 -1.76 2.40
CA LEU A 321 -10.70 -0.79 1.86
C LEU A 321 -10.96 0.37 2.85
N VAL A 322 -11.18 0.04 4.12
CA VAL A 322 -11.36 1.06 5.17
C VAL A 322 -10.06 1.81 5.41
N HIS A 323 -8.95 1.10 5.59
CA HIS A 323 -7.64 1.67 5.90
C HIS A 323 -7.24 2.77 4.90
N GLU A 324 -7.21 2.47 3.60
CA GLU A 324 -6.84 3.44 2.56
C GLU A 324 -7.82 4.62 2.48
N SER A 325 -9.10 4.36 2.76
CA SER A 325 -10.12 5.42 2.71
C SER A 325 -10.01 6.38 3.90
N VAL A 326 -9.48 5.94 5.04
CA VAL A 326 -9.16 6.80 6.19
C VAL A 326 -8.10 7.83 5.80
N HIS A 327 -7.06 7.44 5.06
CA HIS A 327 -6.03 8.37 4.59
C HIS A 327 -6.63 9.50 3.75
N GLY A 328 -7.56 9.16 2.86
CA GLY A 328 -8.28 10.16 2.07
C GLY A 328 -9.06 11.14 2.94
N PHE A 329 -9.79 10.63 3.95
CA PHE A 329 -10.51 11.48 4.89
C PHE A 329 -9.56 12.40 5.67
N VAL A 330 -8.48 11.88 6.22
CA VAL A 330 -7.48 12.65 6.96
C VAL A 330 -6.85 13.74 6.08
N HIS A 331 -6.56 13.43 4.80
CA HIS A 331 -6.09 14.43 3.85
C HIS A 331 -7.07 15.59 3.69
N ARG A 332 -8.37 15.30 3.58
CA ARG A 332 -9.43 16.31 3.39
C ARG A 332 -9.87 17.00 4.68
N PHE A 333 -9.55 16.44 5.83
CA PHE A 333 -9.95 17.06 7.10
C PHE A 333 -9.22 18.39 7.31
N ARG A 334 -9.97 19.50 7.34
CA ARG A 334 -9.59 20.89 7.61
C ARG A 334 -8.60 21.50 6.63
N THR A 335 -7.38 20.98 6.53
CA THR A 335 -6.27 21.56 5.74
C THR A 335 -5.50 20.45 5.03
N PRO A 336 -4.67 20.77 4.02
CA PRO A 336 -3.79 19.81 3.37
C PRO A 336 -2.55 19.41 4.21
N VAL A 337 -2.37 19.96 5.40
CA VAL A 337 -1.22 19.61 6.25
C VAL A 337 -1.19 18.12 6.53
N ASN A 338 -0.05 17.50 6.32
CA ASN A 338 0.11 16.07 6.54
C ASN A 338 0.16 15.75 8.02
N VAL A 339 -0.57 14.72 8.42
CA VAL A 339 -0.40 14.06 9.71
C VAL A 339 0.84 13.17 9.63
N PRO A 340 1.72 13.11 10.65
CA PRO A 340 2.87 12.21 10.63
C PRO A 340 2.49 10.76 10.32
N SER A 341 3.35 10.07 9.60
CA SER A 341 3.08 8.71 9.08
C SER A 341 2.56 7.77 10.18
N TRP A 342 3.22 7.73 11.34
CA TRP A 342 2.82 6.88 12.46
C TRP A 342 1.38 7.15 12.95
N ALA A 343 0.97 8.43 13.02
CA ALA A 343 -0.36 8.79 13.50
C ALA A 343 -1.43 8.57 12.42
N ASN A 344 -1.07 8.78 11.16
CA ASN A 344 -1.96 8.53 10.02
C ASN A 344 -2.21 7.03 9.83
N GLU A 345 -1.15 6.22 9.81
CA GLU A 345 -1.24 4.76 9.72
C GLU A 345 -1.95 4.16 10.95
N GLY A 346 -1.55 4.62 12.15
CA GLY A 346 -2.17 4.15 13.39
C GLY A 346 -3.67 4.44 13.47
N LEU A 347 -4.13 5.62 13.03
CA LEU A 347 -5.55 5.94 12.98
C LEU A 347 -6.27 5.07 11.93
N ALA A 348 -5.66 4.87 10.75
CA ALA A 348 -6.24 4.04 9.70
C ALA A 348 -6.44 2.59 10.19
N GLU A 349 -5.45 2.01 10.86
CA GLU A 349 -5.53 0.68 11.46
C GLU A 349 -6.61 0.59 12.56
N VAL A 350 -6.68 1.60 13.45
CA VAL A 350 -7.71 1.65 14.51
C VAL A 350 -9.12 1.66 13.94
N ILE A 351 -9.39 2.52 12.96
CA ILE A 351 -10.72 2.64 12.34
C ILE A 351 -11.06 1.37 11.53
N ALA A 352 -10.08 0.82 10.80
CA ALA A 352 -10.27 -0.42 10.07
C ALA A 352 -10.57 -1.59 11.02
N ALA A 353 -9.85 -1.72 12.13
CA ALA A 353 -10.11 -2.77 13.13
C ALA A 353 -11.47 -2.60 13.84
N GLU A 354 -11.95 -1.37 14.03
CA GLU A 354 -13.24 -1.07 14.63
C GLU A 354 -14.41 -1.46 13.69
N LEU A 355 -14.30 -1.14 12.40
CA LEU A 355 -15.37 -1.37 11.43
C LEU A 355 -15.35 -2.77 10.81
N VAL A 356 -14.21 -3.44 10.86
CA VAL A 356 -13.99 -4.80 10.36
C VAL A 356 -13.43 -5.66 11.52
N PRO A 357 -14.23 -5.92 12.56
CA PRO A 357 -13.76 -6.64 13.73
C PRO A 357 -13.36 -8.09 13.38
N GLN A 358 -12.19 -8.49 13.83
CA GLN A 358 -11.67 -9.86 13.69
C GLN A 358 -11.36 -10.42 15.08
N ASN A 359 -11.80 -11.65 15.35
CA ASN A 359 -11.57 -12.29 16.64
C ASN A 359 -10.08 -12.40 16.97
N GLY A 360 -9.70 -11.88 18.14
CA GLY A 360 -8.31 -11.93 18.61
C GLY A 360 -7.34 -10.94 17.98
N ARG A 361 -7.73 -10.17 16.94
CA ARG A 361 -6.85 -9.21 16.26
C ARG A 361 -6.21 -8.20 17.20
N SER A 362 -7.01 -7.54 18.05
CA SER A 362 -6.51 -6.52 18.97
C SER A 362 -5.42 -7.09 19.89
N LYS A 363 -5.66 -8.28 20.48
CA LYS A 363 -4.67 -8.97 21.32
C LYS A 363 -3.41 -9.36 20.53
N GLN A 364 -3.57 -9.83 19.31
CA GLN A 364 -2.44 -10.17 18.43
C GLN A 364 -1.60 -8.91 18.11
N ARG A 365 -2.23 -7.78 17.82
CA ARG A 365 -1.54 -6.51 17.54
C ARG A 365 -0.78 -6.01 18.76
N GLU A 366 -1.35 -6.11 19.95
CA GLU A 366 -0.66 -5.78 21.21
C GLU A 366 0.57 -6.69 21.44
N LEU A 367 0.45 -7.99 21.17
CA LEU A 367 1.59 -8.92 21.27
C LEU A 367 2.70 -8.59 20.27
N LEU A 368 2.35 -8.27 19.02
CA LEU A 368 3.31 -7.87 17.98
C LEU A 368 4.00 -6.54 18.33
N ALA A 369 3.25 -5.54 18.80
CA ALA A 369 3.80 -4.28 19.24
C ALA A 369 4.78 -4.46 20.41
N ARG A 370 4.38 -5.27 21.41
CA ARG A 370 5.23 -5.61 22.56
C ARG A 370 6.51 -6.31 22.11
N ALA A 371 6.42 -7.33 21.27
CA ALA A 371 7.56 -8.08 20.76
C ALA A 371 8.53 -7.16 19.97
N GLY A 372 8.00 -6.30 19.10
CA GLY A 372 8.80 -5.35 18.34
C GLY A 372 9.55 -4.36 19.23
N LEU A 373 8.87 -3.81 20.25
CA LEU A 373 9.48 -2.90 21.23
C LEU A 373 10.51 -3.59 22.15
N GLN A 374 10.30 -4.85 22.50
CA GLN A 374 11.26 -5.61 23.28
C GLN A 374 12.53 -5.90 22.50
N ALA A 375 12.39 -6.32 21.25
CA ALA A 375 13.53 -6.65 20.41
C ALA A 375 14.42 -5.45 20.06
N ARG A 376 13.85 -4.25 19.98
CA ARG A 376 14.55 -3.03 19.54
C ARG A 376 14.81 -1.99 20.63
N GLY A 377 14.25 -2.18 21.81
CA GLY A 377 14.40 -1.27 22.95
C GLY A 377 13.52 -0.01 22.87
N ASP A 378 13.19 0.49 21.69
CA ASP A 378 12.39 1.70 21.46
C ASP A 378 11.47 1.61 20.24
N VAL A 379 10.92 2.75 19.80
CA VAL A 379 10.04 2.85 18.63
C VAL A 379 10.81 2.94 17.29
N GLY A 380 12.14 2.87 17.29
CA GLY A 380 12.98 2.77 16.10
C GLY A 380 12.84 3.93 15.11
N GLY A 381 12.80 5.17 15.57
CA GLY A 381 12.68 6.34 14.69
C GLY A 381 11.30 6.53 14.04
N MET A 382 10.29 5.75 14.43
CA MET A 382 8.92 5.77 13.87
C MET A 382 8.32 7.18 13.78
N PHE A 383 8.58 8.03 14.75
CA PHE A 383 7.97 9.36 14.84
C PHE A 383 8.47 10.33 13.75
N ASP A 384 9.70 10.14 13.30
CA ASP A 384 10.38 11.01 12.33
C ASP A 384 10.40 10.38 10.92
N ALA A 385 9.91 9.14 10.80
CA ALA A 385 9.90 8.40 9.55
C ALA A 385 8.87 8.95 8.57
N LYS A 386 9.28 9.11 7.28
CA LYS A 386 8.37 9.42 6.18
C LYS A 386 7.41 8.26 5.90
N HIS A 387 7.88 7.03 6.05
CA HIS A 387 7.12 5.80 5.99
C HIS A 387 7.56 4.92 7.16
N ILE A 388 6.62 4.33 7.86
CA ILE A 388 6.92 3.43 8.96
C ILE A 388 7.23 2.02 8.45
N ASP A 389 8.10 1.31 9.17
CA ASP A 389 8.44 -0.07 8.87
C ASP A 389 7.28 -1.03 9.20
N SER A 390 7.26 -2.20 8.57
CA SER A 390 6.18 -3.19 8.75
C SER A 390 5.98 -3.58 10.23
N TRP A 391 7.05 -3.70 11.02
CA TRP A 391 6.96 -4.00 12.45
C TRP A 391 6.40 -2.86 13.30
N GLN A 392 6.42 -1.62 12.77
CA GLN A 392 5.92 -0.43 13.46
C GLN A 392 4.40 -0.24 13.29
N TYR A 393 3.75 -0.89 12.31
CA TYR A 393 2.30 -0.80 12.15
C TYR A 393 1.53 -1.25 13.40
N PRO A 394 1.82 -2.41 14.03
CA PRO A 394 1.20 -2.77 15.31
C PRO A 394 1.48 -1.77 16.43
N VAL A 395 2.68 -1.16 16.45
CA VAL A 395 3.04 -0.13 17.43
C VAL A 395 2.21 1.14 17.21
N ALA A 396 2.11 1.62 15.97
CA ALA A 396 1.33 2.80 15.59
C ALA A 396 -0.18 2.62 15.89
N GLU A 397 -0.75 1.47 15.51
CA GLU A 397 -2.15 1.11 15.81
C GLU A 397 -2.42 1.14 17.32
N THR A 398 -1.62 0.39 18.09
CA THR A 398 -1.87 0.25 19.51
C THR A 398 -1.54 1.52 20.30
N LEU A 399 -0.61 2.35 19.83
CA LEU A 399 -0.33 3.68 20.39
C LEU A 399 -1.51 4.64 20.12
N CYS A 400 -2.02 4.72 18.91
CA CYS A 400 -3.20 5.53 18.61
C CYS A 400 -4.43 5.06 19.38
N ALA A 401 -4.66 3.74 19.46
CA ALA A 401 -5.73 3.17 20.27
C ALA A 401 -5.54 3.50 21.77
N TYR A 402 -4.31 3.47 22.28
CA TYR A 402 -4.00 3.88 23.65
C TYR A 402 -4.35 5.35 23.87
N MET A 403 -3.91 6.25 22.98
CA MET A 403 -4.20 7.68 23.09
C MET A 403 -5.70 7.98 23.06
N ILE A 404 -6.45 7.32 22.18
CA ILE A 404 -7.91 7.44 22.08
C ILE A 404 -8.60 6.94 23.37
N ARG A 405 -8.16 5.81 23.92
CA ARG A 405 -8.70 5.25 25.19
C ARG A 405 -8.41 6.15 26.39
N GLN A 406 -7.25 6.83 26.41
CA GLN A 406 -6.95 7.77 27.47
C GLN A 406 -7.88 8.99 27.46
N ASP A 407 -8.09 9.58 26.29
CA ASP A 407 -9.00 10.71 26.12
C ASP A 407 -9.27 10.93 24.63
N LYS A 408 -10.45 10.53 24.18
CA LYS A 408 -10.90 10.67 22.79
C LYS A 408 -10.90 12.13 22.33
N GLY A 409 -11.31 13.06 23.19
CA GLY A 409 -11.38 14.49 22.88
C GLY A 409 -9.97 15.06 22.64
N LYS A 410 -9.02 14.73 23.55
CA LYS A 410 -7.61 15.15 23.37
C LYS A 410 -6.98 14.56 22.13
N TYR A 411 -7.31 13.32 21.74
CA TYR A 411 -6.82 12.74 20.49
C TYR A 411 -7.32 13.51 19.26
N VAL A 412 -8.59 13.86 19.24
CA VAL A 412 -9.17 14.68 18.16
C VAL A 412 -8.51 16.06 18.12
N ASP A 413 -8.34 16.69 19.27
CA ASP A 413 -7.65 17.98 19.39
C ASP A 413 -6.16 17.88 18.98
N PHE A 414 -5.51 16.74 19.24
CA PHE A 414 -4.14 16.48 18.81
C PHE A 414 -4.03 16.44 17.28
N ILE A 415 -4.88 15.65 16.61
CA ILE A 415 -4.91 15.61 15.14
C ILE A 415 -5.32 16.98 14.57
N THR A 416 -6.30 17.63 15.17
CA THR A 416 -6.74 18.97 14.75
C THR A 416 -5.64 20.01 14.86
N GLY A 417 -4.86 20.01 15.95
CA GLY A 417 -3.73 20.91 16.11
C GLY A 417 -2.67 20.73 15.02
N ILE A 418 -2.36 19.49 14.63
CA ILE A 418 -1.47 19.20 13.52
C ILE A 418 -2.05 19.76 12.20
N LYS A 419 -3.32 19.50 11.94
CA LYS A 419 -4.01 19.99 10.74
C LYS A 419 -4.07 21.52 10.69
N ASP A 420 -4.05 22.18 11.83
CA ASP A 420 -4.01 23.65 11.97
C ASP A 420 -2.57 24.21 11.93
N GLY A 421 -1.55 23.37 11.71
CA GLY A 421 -0.18 23.77 11.43
C GLY A 421 0.80 23.65 12.60
N LEU A 422 0.39 23.06 13.73
CA LEU A 422 1.33 22.71 14.80
C LEU A 422 2.20 21.52 14.37
N THR A 423 3.44 21.45 14.86
CA THR A 423 4.15 20.16 14.82
C THR A 423 3.42 19.15 15.71
N TRP A 424 3.62 17.88 15.49
CA TRP A 424 2.95 16.86 16.28
C TRP A 424 3.37 16.90 17.75
N GLU A 425 4.64 17.27 18.05
CA GLU A 425 5.13 17.48 19.41
C GLU A 425 4.42 18.65 20.08
N GLN A 426 4.33 19.79 19.38
CA GLN A 426 3.60 20.97 19.90
C GLN A 426 2.14 20.62 20.19
N SER A 427 1.50 19.90 19.27
CA SER A 427 0.12 19.46 19.47
C SER A 427 -0.01 18.48 20.63
N LEU A 428 0.92 17.53 20.77
CA LEU A 428 0.95 16.59 21.90
C LEU A 428 1.08 17.34 23.25
N GLU A 429 2.05 18.24 23.36
CA GLU A 429 2.27 19.04 24.59
C GLU A 429 1.06 19.90 24.92
N GLN A 430 0.47 20.56 23.94
CA GLN A 430 -0.69 21.42 24.17
C GLN A 430 -1.93 20.65 24.61
N ARG A 431 -2.19 19.43 24.09
CA ARG A 431 -3.41 18.69 24.32
C ARG A 431 -3.30 17.64 25.43
N TYR A 432 -2.20 16.88 25.45
CA TYR A 432 -1.96 15.85 26.47
C TYR A 432 -1.12 16.33 27.66
N LYS A 433 -0.55 17.55 27.58
CA LYS A 433 0.34 18.09 28.60
C LYS A 433 1.52 17.16 28.91
N ALA A 434 2.04 16.53 27.85
CA ALA A 434 3.09 15.54 27.96
C ALA A 434 4.06 15.65 26.77
N PRO A 435 5.37 15.63 27.00
CA PRO A 435 6.37 15.50 25.94
C PRO A 435 6.38 14.07 25.39
N ARG A 436 7.03 13.90 24.24
CA ARG A 436 7.19 12.63 23.51
C ARG A 436 7.63 11.46 24.41
N GLU A 437 8.65 11.69 25.22
CA GLU A 437 9.25 10.67 26.09
C GLU A 437 8.26 10.16 27.14
N ARG A 438 7.41 11.05 27.65
CA ARG A 438 6.35 10.68 28.60
C ARG A 438 5.27 9.85 27.92
N LEU A 439 4.88 10.20 26.68
CA LEU A 439 3.93 9.41 25.90
C LEU A 439 4.46 8.00 25.67
N VAL A 440 5.70 7.88 25.18
CA VAL A 440 6.33 6.58 24.89
C VAL A 440 6.43 5.72 26.15
N ARG A 441 6.85 6.30 27.27
CA ARG A 441 6.96 5.61 28.55
C ARG A 441 5.59 5.08 29.01
N ALA A 442 4.58 5.95 29.06
CA ALA A 442 3.24 5.57 29.49
C ALA A 442 2.61 4.50 28.60
N TYR A 443 2.86 4.60 27.28
CA TYR A 443 2.43 3.57 26.32
C TYR A 443 3.14 2.24 26.57
N ARG A 444 4.48 2.21 26.73
CA ARG A 444 5.24 0.99 27.06
C ARG A 444 4.75 0.34 28.37
N GLU A 445 4.51 1.15 29.40
CA GLU A 445 3.94 0.68 30.67
C GLU A 445 2.56 0.05 30.46
N SER A 446 1.71 0.63 29.60
CA SER A 446 0.39 0.06 29.27
C SER A 446 0.46 -1.31 28.60
N LEU A 447 1.56 -1.61 27.90
CA LEU A 447 1.85 -2.92 27.33
C LEU A 447 2.56 -3.89 28.31
N GLY A 448 2.77 -3.48 29.56
CA GLY A 448 3.48 -4.28 30.57
C GLY A 448 4.99 -4.37 30.32
N LEU A 449 5.57 -3.43 29.58
CA LEU A 449 7.02 -3.31 29.39
C LEU A 449 7.62 -2.45 30.50
N LYS A 450 8.59 -3.02 31.22
CA LYS A 450 9.38 -2.28 32.20
C LYS A 450 10.25 -1.23 31.49
N LYS A 451 10.65 -0.19 32.28
CA LYS A 451 11.53 0.89 31.83
C LYS A 451 12.82 0.34 31.22
#